data_e9f8521b62672a1879731d5a4bfa92fe
#
_entry.id   e9f8521b62672a1879731d5a4bfa92fe
#
_cell.length_a   1.000
_cell.length_b   1.000
_cell.length_c   1.000
_cell.angle_alpha   90.00
_cell.angle_beta   90.00
_cell.angle_gamma   90.00
#
_symmetry.space_group_name_H-M   'P 1'
#
loop_
_entity.id
_entity.type
_entity.pdbx_description
1 polymer ?
#
loop_
_entity_poly.entity_id
_entity_poly.type
_entity_poly.pdbx_seq_one_letter_code
_entity_poly.pdbx_strand_id
1 'polypeptide(L)'
;NSEVSGSARSEIIEQAIAHFNNDSFWLVAPHKVFDPGTERGVVALANGDEALLVTYTAGGSTPGDSYLWLLDETGLPVAFKMWVSIFPIGGVEATWESWQTAESGALFPSHHKFLFLDIPIEGIKARK
;
A
#
# COMPACT_ATOMS: atom_id res chain seq x y z
N ASN A 1 -11.16 33.34 -19.17
CA ASN A 1 -11.64 31.97 -19.33
C ASN A 1 -10.62 31.15 -20.14
N SER A 2 -9.56 30.72 -19.47
CA SER A 2 -8.66 29.76 -20.10
C SER A 2 -9.34 28.40 -20.09
N GLU A 3 -9.79 27.94 -21.23
CA GLU A 3 -10.06 26.52 -21.42
C GLU A 3 -8.76 25.77 -21.22
N VAL A 4 -8.68 24.98 -20.16
CA VAL A 4 -7.58 24.05 -19.96
C VAL A 4 -7.57 23.12 -21.16
N SER A 5 -6.49 23.09 -21.93
CA SER A 5 -6.39 22.22 -23.10
C SER A 5 -6.68 20.76 -22.68
N GLY A 6 -7.22 19.95 -23.59
CA GLY A 6 -7.57 18.56 -23.27
C GLY A 6 -6.39 17.77 -22.68
N SER A 7 -5.17 18.04 -23.13
CA SER A 7 -3.94 17.42 -22.58
C SER A 7 -3.66 17.84 -21.14
N ALA A 8 -3.77 19.12 -20.80
CA ALA A 8 -3.55 19.60 -19.44
C ALA A 8 -4.61 19.08 -18.47
N ARG A 9 -5.86 18.93 -18.94
CA ARG A 9 -6.92 18.30 -18.13
C ARG A 9 -6.64 16.83 -17.87
N SER A 10 -6.14 16.11 -18.87
CA SER A 10 -5.77 14.70 -18.72
C SER A 10 -4.62 14.53 -17.71
N GLU A 11 -3.60 15.36 -17.80
CA GLU A 11 -2.47 15.36 -16.87
C GLU A 11 -2.90 15.63 -15.43
N ILE A 12 -3.79 16.59 -15.20
CA ILE A 12 -4.32 16.89 -13.85
C ILE A 12 -5.09 15.69 -13.30
N ILE A 13 -5.91 15.03 -14.12
CA ILE A 13 -6.66 13.84 -13.71
C ILE A 13 -5.71 12.69 -13.38
N GLU A 14 -4.71 12.43 -14.19
CA GLU A 14 -3.72 11.38 -13.97
C GLU A 14 -2.93 11.62 -12.68
N GLN A 15 -2.51 12.87 -12.43
CA GLN A 15 -1.84 13.24 -11.18
C GLN A 15 -2.75 13.05 -9.97
N ALA A 16 -4.01 13.45 -10.05
CA ALA A 16 -4.98 13.27 -8.96
C ALA A 16 -5.20 11.79 -8.64
N ILE A 17 -5.29 10.93 -9.67
CA ILE A 17 -5.41 9.49 -9.50
C ILE A 17 -4.15 8.91 -8.85
N ALA A 18 -2.97 9.32 -9.30
CA ALA A 18 -1.70 8.86 -8.75
C ALA A 18 -1.56 9.23 -7.26
N HIS A 19 -1.89 10.47 -6.90
CA HIS A 19 -1.90 10.90 -5.50
C HIS A 19 -2.90 10.12 -4.66
N PHE A 20 -4.12 9.93 -5.15
CA PHE A 20 -5.14 9.13 -4.46
C PHE A 20 -4.68 7.68 -4.25
N ASN A 21 -4.10 7.04 -5.26
CA ASN A 21 -3.58 5.69 -5.16
C ASN A 21 -2.45 5.59 -4.15
N ASN A 22 -1.52 6.54 -4.14
CA ASN A 22 -0.42 6.58 -3.20
C ASN A 22 -0.91 6.79 -1.76
N ASP A 23 -1.80 7.74 -1.53
CA ASP A 23 -2.26 8.07 -0.19
C ASP A 23 -3.18 6.97 0.38
N SER A 24 -4.10 6.45 -0.44
CA SER A 24 -4.99 5.38 -0.02
C SER A 24 -4.27 4.06 0.22
N PHE A 25 -3.12 3.82 -0.41
CA PHE A 25 -2.32 2.61 -0.24
C PHE A 25 -1.95 2.37 1.23
N TRP A 26 -1.59 3.42 1.95
CA TRP A 26 -1.23 3.35 3.37
C TRP A 26 -2.39 2.91 4.28
N LEU A 27 -3.61 2.94 3.78
CA LEU A 27 -4.80 2.50 4.51
C LEU A 27 -5.31 1.14 4.04
N VAL A 28 -5.37 0.93 2.73
CA VAL A 28 -6.13 -0.19 2.14
C VAL A 28 -5.27 -1.25 1.45
N ALA A 29 -3.95 -1.10 1.36
CA ALA A 29 -3.11 -2.05 0.63
C ALA A 29 -3.32 -3.52 1.03
N PRO A 30 -3.48 -3.89 2.31
CA PRO A 30 -3.76 -5.28 2.68
C PRO A 30 -5.09 -5.81 2.14
N HIS A 31 -6.05 -4.95 1.89
CA HIS A 31 -7.35 -5.32 1.31
C HIS A 31 -7.31 -5.48 -0.21
N LYS A 32 -6.21 -5.10 -0.84
CA LYS A 32 -6.05 -5.07 -2.30
C LYS A 32 -5.17 -6.20 -2.84
N VAL A 33 -4.73 -7.11 -2.00
CA VAL A 33 -3.80 -8.18 -2.39
C VAL A 33 -4.40 -9.18 -3.39
N PHE A 34 -5.71 -9.17 -3.57
CA PHE A 34 -6.43 -9.98 -4.55
C PHE A 34 -6.98 -9.17 -5.74
N ASP A 35 -6.62 -7.91 -5.86
CA ASP A 35 -7.04 -7.09 -7.01
C ASP A 35 -6.51 -7.68 -8.32
N PRO A 36 -7.22 -7.49 -9.44
CA PRO A 36 -6.70 -7.84 -10.75
C PRO A 36 -5.33 -7.21 -11.03
N GLY A 37 -4.41 -7.98 -11.60
CA GLY A 37 -3.05 -7.54 -11.86
C GLY A 37 -2.09 -7.71 -10.69
N THR A 38 -2.47 -8.45 -9.64
CA THR A 38 -1.57 -8.84 -8.55
C THR A 38 -1.15 -10.30 -8.68
N GLU A 39 0.11 -10.57 -8.40
CA GLU A 39 0.66 -11.92 -8.20
C GLU A 39 1.09 -12.08 -6.74
N ARG A 40 0.90 -13.25 -6.18
CA ARG A 40 1.19 -13.57 -4.78
C ARG A 40 2.06 -14.81 -4.68
N GLY A 41 2.98 -14.79 -3.74
CA GLY A 41 3.82 -15.93 -3.40
C GLY A 41 4.19 -15.94 -1.93
N VAL A 42 4.53 -17.10 -1.41
CA VAL A 42 5.05 -17.26 -0.05
C VAL A 42 6.57 -17.33 -0.13
N VAL A 43 7.23 -16.55 0.71
CA VAL A 43 8.70 -16.49 0.80
C VAL A 43 9.12 -16.95 2.19
N ALA A 44 10.00 -17.95 2.25
CA ALA A 44 10.61 -18.37 3.50
C ALA A 44 11.69 -17.36 3.93
N LEU A 45 11.62 -16.91 5.17
CA LEU A 45 12.59 -16.00 5.75
C LEU A 45 13.75 -16.78 6.41
N ALA A 46 14.88 -16.12 6.62
CA ALA A 46 16.07 -16.73 7.21
C ALA A 46 15.84 -17.25 8.64
N ASN A 47 14.88 -16.67 9.39
CA ASN A 47 14.51 -17.11 10.74
C ASN A 47 13.52 -18.29 10.77
N GLY A 48 13.08 -18.82 9.61
CA GLY A 48 12.12 -19.89 9.48
C GLY A 48 10.66 -19.46 9.36
N ASP A 49 10.36 -18.17 9.50
CA ASP A 49 9.04 -17.61 9.27
C ASP A 49 8.74 -17.52 7.77
N GLU A 50 7.47 -17.32 7.44
CA GLU A 50 7.01 -17.08 6.09
C GLU A 50 6.48 -15.65 5.92
N ALA A 51 6.68 -15.09 4.74
CA ALA A 51 6.17 -13.77 4.36
C ALA A 51 5.39 -13.85 3.06
N LEU A 52 4.45 -12.94 2.86
CA LEU A 52 3.64 -12.85 1.65
C LEU A 52 4.25 -11.84 0.69
N LEU A 53 4.72 -12.31 -0.46
CA LEU A 53 5.17 -11.44 -1.54
C LEU A 53 3.98 -11.10 -2.44
N VAL A 54 3.72 -9.81 -2.63
CA VAL A 54 2.71 -9.30 -3.56
C VAL A 54 3.38 -8.43 -4.61
N THR A 55 3.19 -8.77 -5.88
CA THR A 55 3.72 -8.02 -7.03
C THR A 55 2.55 -7.49 -7.85
N TYR A 56 2.60 -6.21 -8.16
CA TYR A 56 1.63 -5.54 -9.03
C TYR A 56 2.14 -5.59 -10.46
N THR A 57 1.64 -6.53 -11.26
CA THR A 57 2.12 -6.77 -12.63
C THR A 57 1.43 -5.90 -13.67
N ALA A 58 0.21 -5.44 -13.37
CA ALA A 58 -0.58 -4.60 -14.26
C ALA A 58 -1.56 -3.75 -13.46
N GLY A 59 -2.01 -2.64 -14.04
CA GLY A 59 -2.94 -1.71 -13.40
C GLY A 59 -2.25 -0.81 -12.36
N GLY A 60 -3.02 0.12 -11.80
CA GLY A 60 -2.52 1.09 -10.83
C GLY A 60 -1.55 2.11 -11.44
N SER A 61 -0.83 2.83 -10.58
CA SER A 61 0.08 3.90 -10.99
C SER A 61 1.53 3.43 -11.17
N THR A 62 1.90 2.29 -10.61
CA THR A 62 3.28 1.78 -10.59
C THR A 62 3.34 0.27 -10.84
N PRO A 63 3.03 -0.20 -12.06
CA PRO A 63 3.14 -1.62 -12.40
C PRO A 63 4.61 -2.07 -12.27
N GLY A 64 4.80 -3.27 -11.71
CA GLY A 64 6.12 -3.86 -11.43
C GLY A 64 6.59 -3.72 -9.98
N ASP A 65 5.93 -2.92 -9.16
CA ASP A 65 6.26 -2.77 -7.74
C ASP A 65 5.92 -4.05 -6.96
N SER A 66 6.77 -4.38 -5.99
CA SER A 66 6.62 -5.57 -5.15
C SER A 66 6.72 -5.21 -3.67
N TYR A 67 5.93 -5.91 -2.86
CA TYR A 67 5.86 -5.74 -1.41
C TYR A 67 5.93 -7.09 -0.72
N LEU A 68 6.88 -7.23 0.20
CA LEU A 68 7.03 -8.42 1.05
C LEU A 68 6.38 -8.13 2.40
N TRP A 69 5.20 -8.66 2.62
CA TRP A 69 4.42 -8.46 3.83
C TRP A 69 4.89 -9.38 4.95
N LEU A 70 5.26 -8.77 6.07
CA LEU A 70 5.60 -9.44 7.31
C LEU A 70 4.35 -9.50 8.18
N LEU A 71 3.95 -10.69 8.57
CA LEU A 71 2.71 -10.94 9.30
C LEU A 71 3.04 -11.39 10.72
N ASP A 72 2.16 -11.08 11.67
CA ASP A 72 2.21 -11.67 13.01
C ASP A 72 1.62 -13.09 13.02
N GLU A 73 1.61 -13.75 14.17
CA GLU A 73 1.07 -15.11 14.35
C GLU A 73 -0.43 -15.23 14.04
N THR A 74 -1.16 -14.12 14.04
CA THR A 74 -2.58 -14.08 13.67
C THR A 74 -2.82 -13.84 12.18
N GLY A 75 -1.75 -13.57 11.41
CA GLY A 75 -1.82 -13.20 10.00
C GLY A 75 -2.03 -11.71 9.75
N LEU A 76 -1.99 -10.87 10.79
CA LEU A 76 -2.11 -9.43 10.63
C LEU A 76 -0.78 -8.83 10.19
N PRO A 77 -0.76 -7.95 9.16
CA PRO A 77 0.45 -7.27 8.74
C PRO A 77 1.02 -6.37 9.85
N VAL A 78 2.33 -6.47 10.07
CA VAL A 78 3.08 -5.63 11.02
C VAL A 78 4.07 -4.72 10.33
N ALA A 79 4.52 -5.10 9.15
CA ALA A 79 5.44 -4.32 8.31
C ALA A 79 5.41 -4.86 6.87
N PHE A 80 5.99 -4.10 5.95
CA PHE A 80 6.38 -4.64 4.66
C PHE A 80 7.74 -4.09 4.24
N LYS A 81 8.40 -4.84 3.37
CA LYS A 81 9.57 -4.36 2.62
C LYS A 81 9.16 -4.15 1.18
N MET A 82 9.61 -3.05 0.58
CA MET A 82 9.17 -2.69 -0.76
C MET A 82 10.32 -2.60 -1.76
N TRP A 83 10.02 -3.00 -2.98
CA TRP A 83 10.82 -2.80 -4.17
C TRP A 83 9.96 -2.02 -5.15
N VAL A 84 10.13 -0.71 -5.15
CA VAL A 84 9.29 0.22 -5.90
C VAL A 84 10.14 1.07 -6.84
N SER A 85 9.61 1.37 -8.01
CA SER A 85 10.34 2.07 -9.07
C SER A 85 10.79 3.49 -8.70
N ILE A 86 10.10 4.13 -7.76
CA ILE A 86 10.42 5.49 -7.30
C ILE A 86 11.60 5.55 -6.33
N PHE A 87 12.07 4.42 -5.78
CA PHE A 87 13.24 4.37 -4.91
C PHE A 87 14.40 3.65 -5.59
N PRO A 88 15.62 4.20 -5.49
CA PRO A 88 16.81 3.56 -6.07
C PRO A 88 17.29 2.34 -5.28
N ILE A 89 16.80 2.14 -4.06
CA ILE A 89 17.19 1.05 -3.17
C ILE A 89 15.96 0.19 -2.88
N GLY A 90 16.08 -1.14 -3.09
CA GLY A 90 15.04 -2.10 -2.76
C GLY A 90 15.09 -2.55 -1.30
N GLY A 91 13.99 -3.14 -0.81
CA GLY A 91 13.87 -3.68 0.53
C GLY A 91 13.67 -2.65 1.63
N VAL A 92 13.27 -1.43 1.29
CA VAL A 92 12.95 -0.40 2.29
C VAL A 92 11.73 -0.83 3.09
N GLU A 93 11.83 -0.77 4.42
CA GLU A 93 10.78 -1.21 5.32
C GLU A 93 9.88 -0.06 5.76
N ALA A 94 8.58 -0.35 5.86
CA ALA A 94 7.61 0.49 6.53
C ALA A 94 6.77 -0.35 7.49
N THR A 95 6.43 0.20 8.64
CA THR A 95 5.60 -0.48 9.64
C THR A 95 4.11 -0.31 9.34
N TRP A 96 3.32 -1.27 9.83
CA TRP A 96 1.86 -1.26 9.78
C TRP A 96 1.36 -1.51 11.19
N GLU A 97 0.97 -0.43 11.87
CA GLU A 97 0.76 -0.41 13.31
C GLU A 97 -0.60 0.17 13.69
N SER A 98 -0.97 -0.01 14.95
CA SER A 98 -2.15 0.60 15.56
C SER A 98 -3.43 0.29 14.80
N TRP A 99 -3.66 -1.00 14.54
CA TRP A 99 -4.83 -1.48 13.84
C TRP A 99 -6.11 -1.16 14.59
N GLN A 100 -7.10 -0.66 13.88
CA GLN A 100 -8.42 -0.29 14.39
C GLN A 100 -9.50 -1.07 13.65
N THR A 101 -10.53 -1.48 14.38
CA THR A 101 -11.71 -2.09 13.79
C THR A 101 -12.74 -1.00 13.50
N ALA A 102 -13.12 -0.83 12.25
CA ALA A 102 -14.17 0.10 11.85
C ALA A 102 -15.57 -0.46 12.16
N GLU A 103 -16.59 0.37 12.08
CA GLU A 103 -17.99 -0.02 12.31
C GLU A 103 -18.44 -1.17 11.40
N SER A 104 -17.90 -1.25 10.19
CA SER A 104 -18.14 -2.36 9.24
C SER A 104 -17.54 -3.70 9.68
N GLY A 105 -16.66 -3.71 10.69
CA GLY A 105 -15.84 -4.86 11.08
C GLY A 105 -14.50 -4.95 10.35
N ALA A 106 -14.24 -4.09 9.38
CA ALA A 106 -12.96 -4.07 8.66
C ALA A 106 -11.84 -3.50 9.54
N LEU A 107 -10.63 -4.07 9.39
CA LEU A 107 -9.43 -3.63 10.09
C LEU A 107 -8.62 -2.67 9.22
N PHE A 108 -8.20 -1.56 9.82
CA PHE A 108 -7.33 -0.57 9.18
C PHE A 108 -6.17 -0.18 10.09
N PRO A 109 -4.95 0.00 9.55
CA PRO A 109 -3.84 0.55 10.33
C PRO A 109 -4.06 2.04 10.55
N SER A 110 -3.56 2.57 11.65
CA SER A 110 -3.61 4.00 11.91
C SER A 110 -2.25 4.65 12.12
N HIS A 111 -1.18 3.88 11.97
CA HIS A 111 0.17 4.42 12.11
C HIS A 111 1.18 3.64 11.28
N HIS A 112 2.08 4.37 10.63
CA HIS A 112 3.22 3.83 9.91
C HIS A 112 4.50 4.59 10.26
N LYS A 113 5.61 3.87 10.34
CA LYS A 113 6.97 4.44 10.35
C LYS A 113 7.65 4.07 9.05
N PHE A 114 8.11 5.05 8.35
CA PHE A 114 8.77 4.89 7.06
C PHE A 114 9.99 5.80 6.98
N LEU A 115 11.18 5.21 6.93
CA LEU A 115 12.45 5.94 7.06
C LEU A 115 12.46 6.76 8.38
N PHE A 116 12.56 8.08 8.27
CA PHE A 116 12.47 9.02 9.41
C PHE A 116 11.09 9.66 9.56
N LEU A 117 10.09 9.20 8.79
CA LEU A 117 8.73 9.75 8.80
C LEU A 117 7.82 8.94 9.72
N ASP A 118 7.00 9.64 10.48
CA ASP A 118 5.82 9.12 11.15
C ASP A 118 4.59 9.50 10.33
N ILE A 119 3.77 8.51 9.99
CA ILE A 119 2.56 8.71 9.19
C ILE A 119 1.35 8.26 10.02
N PRO A 120 0.74 9.15 10.80
CA PRO A 120 -0.51 8.86 11.49
C PRO A 120 -1.69 8.98 10.52
N ILE A 121 -2.69 8.13 10.69
CA ILE A 121 -3.96 8.19 9.97
C ILE A 121 -5.08 8.32 10.99
N GLU A 122 -5.81 9.43 10.95
CA GLU A 122 -6.86 9.76 11.89
C GLU A 122 -8.24 9.77 11.22
N GLY A 123 -9.28 9.62 12.03
CA GLY A 123 -10.64 9.75 11.56
C GLY A 123 -11.11 8.64 10.63
N ILE A 124 -10.52 7.45 10.71
CA ILE A 124 -10.91 6.30 9.89
C ILE A 124 -12.35 5.91 10.16
N LYS A 125 -13.17 5.89 9.11
CA LYS A 125 -14.58 5.48 9.19
C LYS A 125 -14.89 4.57 8.02
N ALA A 126 -15.43 3.40 8.30
CA ALA A 126 -15.98 2.50 7.30
C ALA A 126 -17.31 1.94 7.83
N ARG A 127 -18.37 2.14 7.06
CA ARG A 127 -19.74 1.72 7.40
C ARG A 127 -20.17 0.55 6.51
N LYS A 128 -21.12 -0.22 7.00
CA LYS A 128 -21.79 -1.25 6.19
C LYS A 128 -22.69 -0.61 5.11
#